data_a78b6f92bc5597471ab45885a0f1cf51
#
_entry.id   a78b6f92bc5597471ab45885a0f1cf51
#
_cell.length_a   1.000
_cell.length_b   1.000
_cell.length_c   1.000
_cell.angle_alpha   90.00
_cell.angle_beta   90.00
_cell.angle_gamma   90.00
#
_symmetry.space_group_name_H-M   'P 1'
#
loop_
_entity.id
_entity.type
_entity.pdbx_description
1 polymer ?
#
loop_
_entity_poly.entity_id
_entity_poly.type
_entity_poly.pdbx_seq_one_letter_code
_entity_poly.pdbx_strand_id
1 'polypeptide(L)'
;TTSGGVNILGTLSKSGGSFKIPHPVSGLSTTKHLVHSFLEGPQMDLIYRGKIDLVGGTATVNIDTKSGMTEGTFVLLNRDVQCFTSNETGWTAVKGSVSGNILTITAQDNSCTDTISWMVVGERQDDTVKALDMTDSEGNLIVEPDQPAADTKHADVQAQL
;
A
#
# COMPACT_ATOMS: atom_id res chain seq x y z
N THR A 1 7.06 25.52 -17.52
CA THR A 1 6.73 24.31 -16.75
C THR A 1 7.96 23.42 -16.69
N THR A 2 8.72 23.50 -15.61
CA THR A 2 9.83 22.59 -15.34
C THR A 2 9.25 21.22 -14.98
N SER A 3 9.51 20.21 -15.80
CA SER A 3 9.28 18.81 -15.46
C SER A 3 10.39 18.39 -14.48
N GLY A 4 10.18 18.61 -13.19
CA GLY A 4 11.11 18.21 -12.14
C GLY A 4 10.37 17.50 -11.03
N GLY A 5 10.93 16.41 -10.51
CA GLY A 5 10.48 15.78 -9.28
C GLY A 5 11.03 16.52 -8.06
N VAL A 6 10.29 16.47 -6.94
CA VAL A 6 10.81 16.85 -5.63
C VAL A 6 11.26 15.58 -4.92
N ASN A 7 12.52 15.54 -4.50
CA ASN A 7 13.06 14.47 -3.68
C ASN A 7 13.18 14.97 -2.25
N ILE A 8 12.44 14.35 -1.31
CA ILE A 8 12.46 14.68 0.10
C ILE A 8 13.18 13.55 0.83
N LEU A 9 14.33 13.86 1.42
CA LEU A 9 15.06 12.94 2.30
C LEU A 9 14.55 13.15 3.71
N GLY A 10 13.70 12.23 4.18
CA GLY A 10 13.04 12.31 5.49
C GLY A 10 11.53 12.17 5.40
N THR A 11 10.86 12.49 6.49
CA THR A 11 9.39 12.41 6.60
C THR A 11 8.73 13.65 6.00
N LEU A 12 7.69 13.44 5.18
CA LEU A 12 6.78 14.50 4.74
C LEU A 12 5.47 14.41 5.53
N SER A 13 5.25 15.33 6.46
CA SER A 13 3.97 15.50 7.14
C SER A 13 3.12 16.55 6.42
N LYS A 14 1.83 16.26 6.25
CA LYS A 14 0.89 17.12 5.55
C LYS A 14 -0.53 16.94 6.07
N SER A 15 -1.35 17.97 6.05
CA SER A 15 -2.77 17.91 6.42
C SER A 15 -3.66 17.23 5.38
N GLY A 16 -3.16 16.92 4.21
CA GLY A 16 -3.87 16.22 3.14
C GLY A 16 -2.97 15.99 1.93
N GLY A 17 -3.38 15.13 1.03
CA GLY A 17 -2.64 14.84 -0.18
C GLY A 17 -3.51 14.28 -1.29
N SER A 18 -3.06 14.50 -2.52
CA SER A 18 -3.74 14.01 -3.70
C SER A 18 -2.78 13.95 -4.87
N PHE A 19 -3.09 13.12 -5.86
CA PHE A 19 -2.58 13.39 -7.21
C PHE A 19 -3.57 14.27 -7.97
N LYS A 20 -3.06 15.08 -8.88
CA LYS A 20 -3.82 15.93 -9.78
C LYS A 20 -3.22 15.85 -11.17
N ILE A 21 -3.96 15.31 -12.11
CA ILE A 21 -3.52 15.09 -13.50
C ILE A 21 -4.52 15.68 -14.48
N PRO A 22 -4.15 16.00 -15.74
CA PRO A 22 -5.12 16.25 -16.79
C PRO A 22 -6.11 15.07 -16.90
N HIS A 23 -7.37 15.37 -17.14
CA HIS A 23 -8.40 14.31 -17.18
C HIS A 23 -8.11 13.31 -18.31
N PRO A 24 -8.10 11.97 -18.04
CA PRO A 24 -7.72 10.96 -19.03
C PRO A 24 -8.74 10.73 -20.13
N VAL A 25 -10.01 11.13 -19.93
CA VAL A 25 -11.04 11.03 -20.98
C VAL A 25 -10.77 12.06 -22.07
N SER A 26 -10.77 11.60 -23.33
CA SER A 26 -10.58 12.46 -24.50
C SER A 26 -11.58 13.62 -24.48
N GLY A 27 -11.09 14.82 -24.80
CA GLY A 27 -11.90 16.05 -24.82
C GLY A 27 -12.07 16.74 -23.46
N LEU A 28 -11.70 16.10 -22.34
CA LEU A 28 -11.72 16.73 -21.01
C LEU A 28 -10.34 17.15 -20.49
N SER A 29 -9.28 16.64 -21.09
CA SER A 29 -7.90 16.87 -20.61
C SER A 29 -7.45 18.34 -20.60
N THR A 30 -8.08 19.18 -21.43
CA THR A 30 -7.81 20.62 -21.53
C THR A 30 -8.70 21.47 -20.61
N THR A 31 -9.78 20.91 -20.09
CA THR A 31 -10.81 21.66 -19.34
C THR A 31 -10.99 21.18 -17.90
N LYS A 32 -10.56 19.95 -17.60
CA LYS A 32 -10.71 19.33 -16.26
C LYS A 32 -9.45 18.63 -15.80
N HIS A 33 -9.31 18.57 -14.49
CA HIS A 33 -8.36 17.69 -13.80
C HIS A 33 -9.10 16.53 -13.16
N LEU A 34 -8.42 15.38 -13.08
CA LEU A 34 -8.78 14.29 -12.19
C LEU A 34 -7.98 14.43 -10.90
N VAL A 35 -8.65 14.34 -9.76
CA VAL A 35 -8.04 14.45 -8.43
C VAL A 35 -8.49 13.27 -7.57
N HIS A 36 -7.52 12.53 -6.99
CA HIS A 36 -7.81 11.50 -5.99
C HIS A 36 -6.94 11.73 -4.75
N SER A 37 -7.49 11.45 -3.57
CA SER A 37 -6.75 11.43 -2.32
C SER A 37 -5.81 10.24 -2.22
N PHE A 38 -4.82 10.33 -1.33
CA PHE A 38 -4.03 9.19 -0.90
C PHE A 38 -4.83 8.28 0.04
N LEU A 39 -4.44 7.00 0.09
CA LEU A 39 -4.88 6.10 1.15
C LEU A 39 -4.08 6.41 2.42
N GLU A 40 -4.78 6.56 3.52
CA GLU A 40 -4.21 6.84 4.83
C GLU A 40 -4.78 5.85 5.85
N GLY A 41 -3.95 5.34 6.74
CA GLY A 41 -4.32 4.36 7.75
C GLY A 41 -3.44 4.48 8.99
N PRO A 42 -3.79 3.78 10.08
CA PRO A 42 -3.01 3.77 11.31
C PRO A 42 -1.75 2.88 11.25
N GLN A 43 -1.60 2.10 10.18
CA GLN A 43 -0.41 1.30 9.88
C GLN A 43 0.25 1.77 8.59
N MET A 44 1.54 1.51 8.45
CA MET A 44 2.28 1.76 7.21
C MET A 44 2.20 0.55 6.29
N ASP A 45 1.03 0.34 5.69
CA ASP A 45 0.73 -0.82 4.88
C ASP A 45 1.35 -0.76 3.49
N LEU A 46 1.84 -1.92 3.04
CA LEU A 46 2.23 -2.22 1.67
C LEU A 46 1.20 -3.14 1.05
N ILE A 47 0.80 -2.85 -0.19
CA ILE A 47 -0.25 -3.57 -0.90
C ILE A 47 0.32 -4.25 -2.14
N TYR A 48 0.11 -5.57 -2.22
CA TYR A 48 0.45 -6.42 -3.37
C TYR A 48 -0.84 -7.02 -3.92
N ARG A 49 -0.99 -7.08 -5.26
CA ARG A 49 -2.23 -7.58 -5.84
C ARG A 49 -2.03 -8.19 -7.22
N GLY A 50 -2.94 -9.02 -7.61
CA GLY A 50 -2.93 -9.61 -8.94
C GLY A 50 -4.11 -10.53 -9.21
N LYS A 51 -4.02 -11.26 -10.32
CA LYS A 51 -4.95 -12.32 -10.71
C LYS A 51 -4.14 -13.56 -11.08
N ILE A 52 -4.76 -14.71 -10.87
CA ILE A 52 -4.20 -16.01 -11.24
C ILE A 52 -5.34 -17.00 -11.52
N ASP A 53 -5.13 -17.88 -12.49
CA ASP A 53 -6.05 -18.99 -12.77
C ASP A 53 -5.66 -20.20 -11.91
N LEU A 54 -6.67 -20.87 -11.37
CA LEU A 54 -6.47 -22.11 -10.63
C LEU A 54 -6.22 -23.28 -11.60
N VAL A 55 -5.41 -24.21 -11.16
CA VAL A 55 -5.21 -25.50 -11.80
C VAL A 55 -5.46 -26.59 -10.76
N GLY A 56 -6.49 -27.40 -10.97
CA GLY A 56 -6.86 -28.44 -10.00
C GLY A 56 -7.22 -27.85 -8.63
N GLY A 57 -7.97 -26.73 -8.61
CA GLY A 57 -8.42 -26.07 -7.39
C GLY A 57 -7.33 -25.31 -6.62
N THR A 58 -6.13 -25.15 -7.15
CA THR A 58 -5.04 -24.48 -6.44
C THR A 58 -4.17 -23.62 -7.35
N ALA A 59 -3.55 -22.60 -6.76
CA ALA A 59 -2.49 -21.81 -7.39
C ALA A 59 -1.53 -21.27 -6.35
N THR A 60 -0.29 -20.98 -6.77
CA THR A 60 0.73 -20.34 -5.96
C THR A 60 1.28 -19.11 -6.66
N VAL A 61 1.55 -18.06 -5.89
CA VAL A 61 2.17 -16.83 -6.37
C VAL A 61 3.39 -16.52 -5.52
N ASN A 62 4.55 -16.41 -6.15
CA ASN A 62 5.70 -15.79 -5.52
C ASN A 62 5.52 -14.27 -5.59
N ILE A 63 5.32 -13.64 -4.43
CA ILE A 63 4.99 -12.21 -4.32
C ILE A 63 6.17 -11.35 -4.77
N ASP A 64 7.40 -11.76 -4.47
CA ASP A 64 8.60 -11.02 -4.91
C ASP A 64 8.69 -10.96 -6.43
N THR A 65 8.63 -12.12 -7.07
CA THR A 65 8.68 -12.21 -8.54
C THR A 65 7.53 -11.45 -9.19
N LYS A 66 6.31 -11.59 -8.65
CA LYS A 66 5.12 -10.91 -9.20
C LYS A 66 5.19 -9.39 -9.08
N SER A 67 5.90 -8.90 -8.08
CA SER A 67 6.08 -7.46 -7.80
C SER A 67 7.37 -6.89 -8.38
N GLY A 68 8.17 -7.69 -9.09
CA GLY A 68 9.44 -7.27 -9.66
C GLY A 68 10.54 -7.04 -8.62
N MET A 69 10.43 -7.69 -7.46
CA MET A 69 11.39 -7.59 -6.35
C MET A 69 12.38 -8.76 -6.37
N THR A 70 13.53 -8.56 -5.75
CA THR A 70 14.49 -9.64 -5.48
C THR A 70 13.91 -10.61 -4.47
N GLU A 71 14.17 -11.91 -4.65
CA GLU A 71 13.73 -12.99 -3.76
C GLU A 71 14.10 -12.70 -2.29
N GLY A 72 13.11 -12.85 -1.39
CA GLY A 72 13.24 -12.58 0.03
C GLY A 72 12.90 -11.14 0.45
N THR A 73 12.72 -10.21 -0.48
CA THR A 73 12.42 -8.80 -0.17
C THR A 73 11.09 -8.68 0.57
N PHE A 74 10.05 -9.41 0.13
CA PHE A 74 8.72 -9.35 0.75
C PHE A 74 8.78 -9.66 2.25
N VAL A 75 9.48 -10.72 2.63
CA VAL A 75 9.57 -11.17 4.04
C VAL A 75 10.31 -10.15 4.91
N LEU A 76 11.34 -9.49 4.37
CA LEU A 76 12.10 -8.47 5.09
C LEU A 76 11.31 -7.16 5.24
N LEU A 77 10.45 -6.85 4.29
CA LEU A 77 9.66 -5.61 4.29
C LEU A 77 8.39 -5.71 5.12
N ASN A 78 7.79 -6.91 5.27
CA ASN A 78 6.41 -7.03 5.76
C ASN A 78 6.33 -7.88 7.03
N ARG A 79 5.49 -7.45 7.96
CA ARG A 79 4.97 -8.21 9.11
C ARG A 79 3.44 -8.19 9.08
N ASP A 80 2.79 -8.97 9.93
CA ASP A 80 1.32 -9.03 10.10
C ASP A 80 0.55 -9.16 8.77
N VAL A 81 1.04 -10.06 7.93
CA VAL A 81 0.55 -10.23 6.56
C VAL A 81 -0.86 -10.79 6.54
N GLN A 82 -1.75 -10.11 5.82
CA GLN A 82 -3.13 -10.53 5.55
C GLN A 82 -3.33 -10.76 4.05
N CYS A 83 -4.17 -11.72 3.68
CA CYS A 83 -4.53 -11.94 2.29
C CYS A 83 -6.04 -11.99 2.08
N PHE A 84 -6.46 -11.45 0.95
CA PHE A 84 -7.84 -11.38 0.50
C PHE A 84 -7.91 -12.03 -0.88
N THR A 85 -8.90 -12.91 -1.07
CA THR A 85 -9.10 -13.60 -2.35
C THR A 85 -10.55 -13.50 -2.77
N SER A 86 -10.79 -13.34 -4.07
CA SER A 86 -12.12 -13.29 -4.67
C SER A 86 -12.14 -14.08 -5.97
N ASN A 87 -13.11 -14.98 -6.11
CA ASN A 87 -13.35 -15.67 -7.35
C ASN A 87 -14.03 -14.71 -8.35
N GLU A 88 -13.42 -14.51 -9.52
CA GLU A 88 -13.88 -13.56 -10.54
C GLU A 88 -14.81 -14.18 -11.57
N THR A 89 -14.65 -15.47 -11.84
CA THR A 89 -15.31 -16.14 -12.97
C THR A 89 -16.28 -17.24 -12.56
N GLY A 90 -16.28 -17.63 -11.27
CA GLY A 90 -17.18 -18.64 -10.75
C GLY A 90 -17.66 -18.35 -9.33
N TRP A 91 -18.39 -19.29 -8.75
CA TRP A 91 -19.00 -19.19 -7.43
C TRP A 91 -18.34 -20.13 -6.40
N THR A 92 -17.30 -20.84 -6.79
CA THR A 92 -16.56 -21.73 -5.88
C THR A 92 -15.87 -20.90 -4.82
N ALA A 93 -16.04 -21.25 -3.55
CA ALA A 93 -15.38 -20.61 -2.44
C ALA A 93 -13.86 -20.82 -2.53
N VAL A 94 -13.11 -19.76 -2.26
CA VAL A 94 -11.64 -19.77 -2.28
C VAL A 94 -11.09 -19.15 -1.01
N LYS A 95 -9.90 -19.61 -0.61
CA LYS A 95 -9.12 -19.02 0.49
C LYS A 95 -7.67 -18.87 0.09
N GLY A 96 -7.02 -17.82 0.60
CA GLY A 96 -5.58 -17.62 0.47
C GLY A 96 -4.86 -17.81 1.79
N SER A 97 -3.59 -18.16 1.72
CA SER A 97 -2.65 -18.11 2.84
C SER A 97 -1.27 -17.71 2.35
N VAL A 98 -0.54 -16.94 3.16
CA VAL A 98 0.82 -16.52 2.84
C VAL A 98 1.79 -17.21 3.80
N SER A 99 2.85 -17.79 3.25
CA SER A 99 3.96 -18.37 4.02
C SER A 99 5.27 -17.92 3.36
N GLY A 100 6.09 -17.19 4.11
CA GLY A 100 7.23 -16.50 3.51
C GLY A 100 6.76 -15.49 2.46
N ASN A 101 7.30 -15.58 1.26
CA ASN A 101 6.89 -14.77 0.11
C ASN A 101 5.94 -15.50 -0.86
N ILE A 102 5.40 -16.65 -0.45
CA ILE A 102 4.50 -17.46 -1.27
C ILE A 102 3.06 -17.33 -0.79
N LEU A 103 2.21 -16.80 -1.64
CA LEU A 103 0.76 -16.87 -1.51
C LEU A 103 0.27 -18.18 -2.13
N THR A 104 -0.45 -18.98 -1.37
CA THR A 104 -1.17 -20.19 -1.85
C THR A 104 -2.66 -19.90 -1.84
N ILE A 105 -3.33 -20.16 -2.95
CA ILE A 105 -4.79 -20.04 -3.09
C ILE A 105 -5.35 -21.43 -3.29
N THR A 106 -6.42 -21.75 -2.56
CA THR A 106 -7.09 -23.06 -2.63
C THR A 106 -8.59 -22.84 -2.77
N ALA A 107 -9.20 -23.52 -3.71
CA ALA A 107 -10.64 -23.60 -3.87
C ALA A 107 -11.23 -24.76 -3.05
N GLN A 108 -12.51 -24.63 -2.68
CA GLN A 108 -13.26 -25.71 -2.06
C GLN A 108 -13.43 -26.93 -2.99
N ASP A 109 -13.52 -26.67 -4.30
CA ASP A 109 -13.60 -27.70 -5.34
C ASP A 109 -12.23 -27.88 -6.03
N ASN A 110 -11.68 -29.08 -5.91
CA ASN A 110 -10.38 -29.42 -6.50
C ASN A 110 -10.39 -29.46 -8.05
N SER A 111 -11.55 -29.40 -8.69
CA SER A 111 -11.67 -29.28 -10.14
C SER A 111 -11.75 -27.84 -10.64
N CYS A 112 -11.81 -26.88 -9.73
CA CYS A 112 -11.95 -25.44 -10.04
C CYS A 112 -10.75 -24.94 -10.86
N THR A 113 -11.07 -24.22 -11.95
CA THR A 113 -10.08 -23.57 -12.84
C THR A 113 -10.35 -22.07 -12.98
N ASP A 114 -11.14 -21.52 -12.07
CA ASP A 114 -11.55 -20.11 -12.11
C ASP A 114 -10.37 -19.16 -11.96
N THR A 115 -10.55 -17.94 -12.45
CA THR A 115 -9.64 -16.82 -12.24
C THR A 115 -9.91 -16.19 -10.87
N ILE A 116 -8.88 -16.08 -10.06
CA ILE A 116 -8.95 -15.52 -8.71
C ILE A 116 -8.18 -14.20 -8.66
N SER A 117 -8.87 -13.15 -8.22
CA SER A 117 -8.23 -11.92 -7.76
C SER A 117 -7.69 -12.13 -6.36
N TRP A 118 -6.50 -11.62 -6.11
CA TRP A 118 -5.89 -11.66 -4.79
C TRP A 118 -5.28 -10.31 -4.42
N MET A 119 -5.30 -10.00 -3.14
CA MET A 119 -4.61 -8.89 -2.52
C MET A 119 -3.92 -9.37 -1.25
N VAL A 120 -2.68 -8.96 -1.07
CA VAL A 120 -1.90 -9.17 0.15
C VAL A 120 -1.53 -7.81 0.70
N VAL A 121 -1.77 -7.62 1.98
CA VAL A 121 -1.42 -6.41 2.73
C VAL A 121 -0.45 -6.83 3.83
N GLY A 122 0.61 -6.08 4.01
CA GLY A 122 1.55 -6.30 5.10
C GLY A 122 2.03 -4.97 5.67
N GLU A 123 2.16 -4.89 6.98
CA GLU A 123 2.71 -3.72 7.63
C GLU A 123 4.23 -3.67 7.44
N ARG A 124 4.73 -2.50 7.11
CA ARG A 124 6.15 -2.29 6.85
C ARG A 124 7.00 -2.40 8.11
N GLN A 125 8.16 -3.10 8.04
CA GLN A 125 9.02 -3.39 9.21
C GLN A 125 10.52 -3.14 9.02
N ASP A 126 10.93 -2.59 7.89
CA ASP A 126 12.36 -2.38 7.61
C ASP A 126 13.03 -1.35 8.57
N ASP A 127 14.35 -1.36 8.62
CA ASP A 127 15.11 -0.49 9.52
C ASP A 127 14.91 1.00 9.25
N THR A 128 14.54 1.38 8.02
CA THR A 128 14.24 2.78 7.71
C THR A 128 12.98 3.25 8.41
N VAL A 129 11.94 2.38 8.47
CA VAL A 129 10.70 2.70 9.19
C VAL A 129 10.95 2.87 10.68
N LYS A 130 11.77 1.99 11.28
CA LYS A 130 12.12 2.08 12.70
C LYS A 130 12.92 3.34 13.08
N ALA A 131 13.53 3.98 12.09
CA ALA A 131 14.31 5.21 12.27
C ALA A 131 13.50 6.49 12.01
N LEU A 132 12.20 6.40 11.69
CA LEU A 132 11.36 7.58 11.47
C LEU A 132 10.92 8.20 12.80
N ASP A 133 10.87 9.52 12.84
CA ASP A 133 10.40 10.28 14.01
C ASP A 133 8.94 9.97 14.41
N MET A 134 8.16 9.43 13.49
CA MET A 134 6.76 9.10 13.66
C MET A 134 6.51 7.66 14.09
N THR A 135 7.55 6.87 14.35
CA THR A 135 7.46 5.47 14.76
C THR A 135 8.12 5.20 16.10
N ASP A 136 7.64 4.16 16.79
CA ASP A 136 8.30 3.63 17.97
C ASP A 136 9.53 2.78 17.60
N SER A 137 10.22 2.25 18.61
CA SER A 137 11.42 1.41 18.42
C SER A 137 11.17 0.10 17.66
N GLU A 138 9.92 -0.32 17.56
CA GLU A 138 9.49 -1.51 16.82
C GLU A 138 9.04 -1.19 15.38
N GLY A 139 8.97 0.11 15.05
CA GLY A 139 8.54 0.61 13.75
C GLY A 139 7.02 0.72 13.60
N ASN A 140 6.26 0.72 14.69
CA ASN A 140 4.83 1.00 14.65
C ASN A 140 4.61 2.51 14.57
N LEU A 141 3.62 2.93 13.79
CA LEU A 141 3.24 4.35 13.72
C LEU A 141 2.74 4.82 15.10
N ILE A 142 3.27 5.94 15.58
CA ILE A 142 2.73 6.64 16.75
C ILE A 142 1.52 7.44 16.29
N VAL A 143 0.33 6.87 16.46
CA VAL A 143 -0.92 7.42 15.91
C VAL A 143 -1.35 8.71 16.60
N GLU A 144 -1.07 8.84 17.90
CA GLU A 144 -1.46 9.98 18.73
C GLU A 144 -0.22 10.56 19.46
N PRO A 145 0.74 11.17 18.71
CA PRO A 145 1.89 11.79 19.34
C PRO A 145 1.49 13.06 20.10
N ASP A 146 2.21 13.36 21.17
CA ASP A 146 2.04 14.63 21.86
C ASP A 146 2.29 15.82 20.92
N GLN A 147 1.52 16.87 21.06
CA GLN A 147 1.81 18.12 20.34
C GLN A 147 3.09 18.75 20.91
N PRO A 148 4.04 19.17 20.05
CA PRO A 148 5.16 19.96 20.53
C PRO A 148 4.63 21.21 21.22
N ALA A 149 5.28 21.63 22.30
CA ALA A 149 4.98 22.91 22.95
C ALA A 149 4.91 24.01 21.89
N ALA A 150 3.86 24.83 21.91
CA ALA A 150 3.60 25.85 20.90
C ALA A 150 4.87 26.67 20.65
N ASP A 151 5.40 26.60 19.43
CA ASP A 151 6.53 27.45 19.03
C ASP A 151 6.05 28.90 18.99
N THR A 152 6.45 29.65 20.00
CA THR A 152 6.09 31.06 20.13
C THR A 152 6.51 31.92 18.92
N LYS A 153 7.43 31.44 18.08
CA LYS A 153 7.86 32.13 16.86
C LYS A 153 6.81 32.09 15.73
N HIS A 154 5.91 31.10 15.72
CA HIS A 154 4.82 31.06 14.72
C HIS A 154 3.58 31.89 15.15
N ALA A 155 3.39 32.12 16.44
CA ALA A 155 2.29 32.98 16.95
C ALA A 155 2.45 34.43 16.51
N ASP A 156 3.68 34.91 16.40
CA ASP A 156 3.96 36.32 16.03
C ASP A 156 3.70 36.63 14.54
N VAL A 157 3.75 35.61 13.67
CA VAL A 157 3.49 35.80 12.23
C VAL A 157 2.00 35.84 11.91
N GLN A 158 1.17 35.11 12.67
CA GLN A 158 -0.30 35.16 12.50
C GLN A 158 -0.93 36.41 13.12
N ALA A 159 -0.28 37.04 14.06
CA ALA A 159 -0.76 38.30 14.66
C ALA A 159 -0.45 39.56 13.82
N GLN A 160 0.31 39.42 12.71
CA GLN A 160 0.69 40.51 11.80
C GLN A 160 -0.05 40.48 10.45
N LEU A 161 -0.98 39.52 10.24
CA LEU A 161 -1.89 39.46 9.10
C LEU A 161 -3.32 39.86 9.47
#